data_2611d8a1b2ba44c76ff85c930bb73701
#
_entry.id   2611d8a1b2ba44c76ff85c930bb73701
#
_cell.length_a   1.000
_cell.length_b   1.000
_cell.length_c   1.000
_cell.angle_alpha   90.00
_cell.angle_beta   90.00
_cell.angle_gamma   90.00
#
_symmetry.space_group_name_H-M   'P 1'
#
loop_
_entity.id
_entity.type
_entity.pdbx_description
1 polymer ?
#
loop_
_entity_poly.entity_id
_entity_poly.type
_entity_poly.pdbx_seq_one_letter_code
_entity_poly.pdbx_strand_id
1 'polypeptide(L)'
;MIKKILIANRGEIAVRIIRACREMGIETVAVYSEADAEALHTKLADEAVCIGPAPSSQSYLSMENIISATVVSGADAIHPGFGFLSENSKFAELCEQCGITFIGPPANVIAKLGNKQEARNTMEAAGVPVIPGSKEPVCEVHTGLLFAREIGYPVIIKAALGGGGKGMRVAYSEEEFTQSFQTAQKESQMAFGDDTMYIEHFMEEPRHIEFQILADSYGNVVHLGERDCSIQRNHQKMIEEAPSAALSAKLRKKMGEAAVKAAKAAGYVNAGTIEFLLENNDAFYFMEMNTRIQVEHPVTEWVTGIDLIKEQIRIADGQKLSFTQQDIEINGHAIECRINAENPEKGFRPSPGIITDLHLPGGKGIRVDSAIYSGCSISPYYDSMVAKLIVWAKNRDEAIQKMQSALGEVIIEGIDTNVDYLYELLNNPVYQSGEFNVNFIDTIKH
;
A
#
# COMPACT_ATOMS: atom_id res chain seq x y z
N MET A 1 -26.47 11.78 4.29
CA MET A 1 -25.44 12.32 5.20
C MET A 1 -25.08 11.23 6.19
N ILE A 2 -23.85 10.77 6.17
CA ILE A 2 -23.31 9.72 7.04
C ILE A 2 -23.20 10.29 8.46
N LYS A 3 -23.80 9.59 9.45
CA LYS A 3 -23.80 9.99 10.86
C LYS A 3 -23.03 9.02 11.76
N LYS A 4 -22.97 7.76 11.37
CA LYS A 4 -22.30 6.70 12.12
C LYS A 4 -21.56 5.77 11.18
N ILE A 5 -20.27 5.52 11.47
CA ILE A 5 -19.39 4.68 10.66
C ILE A 5 -18.92 3.49 11.49
N LEU A 6 -19.13 2.27 10.96
CA LEU A 6 -18.45 1.10 11.46
C LEU A 6 -17.08 0.98 10.79
N ILE A 7 -16.04 0.74 11.60
CA ILE A 7 -14.65 0.62 11.15
C ILE A 7 -14.32 -0.87 11.06
N ALA A 8 -14.30 -1.41 9.84
CA ALA A 8 -14.03 -2.82 9.57
C ALA A 8 -12.52 -3.09 9.50
N ASN A 9 -11.80 -2.66 10.54
CA ASN A 9 -10.36 -2.81 10.67
C ASN A 9 -9.93 -2.75 12.14
N ARG A 10 -8.63 -2.84 12.38
CA ARG A 10 -7.98 -2.82 13.70
C ARG A 10 -6.72 -1.97 13.71
N GLY A 11 -6.10 -1.87 14.89
CA GLY A 11 -4.77 -1.27 15.00
C GLY A 11 -4.74 0.22 14.71
N GLU A 12 -3.63 0.69 14.17
CA GLU A 12 -3.39 2.13 13.96
C GLU A 12 -4.38 2.75 12.99
N ILE A 13 -4.76 2.03 11.92
CA ILE A 13 -5.69 2.58 10.93
C ILE A 13 -7.10 2.73 11.49
N ALA A 14 -7.55 1.83 12.36
CA ALA A 14 -8.83 1.99 13.04
C ALA A 14 -8.81 3.23 13.95
N VAL A 15 -7.72 3.45 14.69
CA VAL A 15 -7.53 4.66 15.51
C VAL A 15 -7.51 5.92 14.63
N ARG A 16 -6.82 5.87 13.47
CA ARG A 16 -6.75 6.98 12.51
C ARG A 16 -8.14 7.36 11.98
N ILE A 17 -8.95 6.37 11.63
CA ILE A 17 -10.31 6.59 11.13
C ILE A 17 -11.20 7.15 12.26
N ILE A 18 -11.13 6.60 13.48
CA ILE A 18 -11.89 7.11 14.64
C ILE A 18 -11.58 8.60 14.88
N ARG A 19 -10.30 8.99 14.82
CA ARG A 19 -9.90 10.39 14.99
C ARG A 19 -10.53 11.30 13.92
N ALA A 20 -10.48 10.89 12.64
CA ALA A 20 -11.10 11.65 11.55
C ALA A 20 -12.62 11.77 11.73
N CYS A 21 -13.32 10.68 12.07
CA CYS A 21 -14.75 10.69 12.33
C CYS A 21 -15.12 11.64 13.47
N ARG A 22 -14.40 11.60 14.60
CA ARG A 22 -14.62 12.50 15.73
C ARG A 22 -14.46 13.97 15.36
N GLU A 23 -13.43 14.29 14.58
CA GLU A 23 -13.22 15.66 14.09
C GLU A 23 -14.28 16.13 13.09
N MET A 24 -14.99 15.19 12.46
CA MET A 24 -16.13 15.46 11.58
C MET A 24 -17.50 15.40 12.31
N GLY A 25 -17.51 15.08 13.60
CA GLY A 25 -18.74 14.92 14.37
C GLY A 25 -19.56 13.67 13.99
N ILE A 26 -18.87 12.62 13.55
CA ILE A 26 -19.47 11.34 13.13
C ILE A 26 -19.24 10.30 14.22
N GLU A 27 -20.29 9.59 14.63
CA GLU A 27 -20.20 8.48 15.59
C GLU A 27 -19.45 7.28 15.00
N THR A 28 -18.78 6.51 15.87
CA THR A 28 -17.91 5.40 15.47
C THR A 28 -18.26 4.11 16.15
N VAL A 29 -18.24 3.02 15.38
CA VAL A 29 -18.35 1.63 15.88
C VAL A 29 -17.07 0.90 15.53
N ALA A 30 -16.28 0.51 16.53
CA ALA A 30 -15.14 -0.36 16.34
C ALA A 30 -15.58 -1.82 16.33
N VAL A 31 -15.07 -2.61 15.37
CA VAL A 31 -15.16 -4.07 15.50
C VAL A 31 -13.86 -4.62 16.06
N TYR A 32 -13.94 -5.74 16.77
CA TYR A 32 -12.77 -6.39 17.32
C TYR A 32 -12.94 -7.92 17.42
N SER A 33 -11.83 -8.65 17.27
CA SER A 33 -11.79 -10.06 17.65
C SER A 33 -11.53 -10.21 19.14
N GLU A 34 -11.76 -11.39 19.71
CA GLU A 34 -11.46 -11.66 21.13
C GLU A 34 -10.01 -11.28 21.52
N ALA A 35 -9.05 -11.43 20.61
CA ALA A 35 -7.64 -11.06 20.86
C ALA A 35 -7.42 -9.54 20.96
N ASP A 36 -8.32 -8.74 20.41
CA ASP A 36 -8.25 -7.27 20.40
C ASP A 36 -9.21 -6.60 21.38
N ALA A 37 -9.81 -7.34 22.32
CA ALA A 37 -10.79 -6.81 23.27
C ALA A 37 -10.27 -5.58 24.05
N GLU A 38 -8.97 -5.56 24.36
CA GLU A 38 -8.30 -4.46 25.08
C GLU A 38 -7.54 -3.49 24.15
N ALA A 39 -7.69 -3.64 22.83
CA ALA A 39 -7.00 -2.78 21.87
C ALA A 39 -7.48 -1.32 21.94
N LEU A 40 -6.60 -0.37 21.61
CA LEU A 40 -6.89 1.06 21.76
C LEU A 40 -8.12 1.52 20.95
N HIS A 41 -8.33 0.97 19.77
CA HIS A 41 -9.46 1.36 18.91
C HIS A 41 -10.81 1.02 19.55
N THR A 42 -10.91 -0.06 20.35
CA THR A 42 -12.14 -0.41 21.07
C THR A 42 -12.45 0.55 22.20
N LYS A 43 -11.40 1.14 22.81
CA LYS A 43 -11.52 2.11 23.91
C LYS A 43 -11.81 3.54 23.40
N LEU A 44 -11.45 3.82 22.16
CA LEU A 44 -11.63 5.15 21.57
C LEU A 44 -12.93 5.29 20.81
N ALA A 45 -13.48 4.26 20.22
CA ALA A 45 -14.77 4.33 19.51
C ALA A 45 -15.93 4.62 20.47
N ASP A 46 -17.04 5.13 19.94
CA ASP A 46 -18.25 5.37 20.73
C ASP A 46 -18.92 4.06 21.10
N GLU A 47 -18.88 3.07 20.21
CA GLU A 47 -19.33 1.70 20.45
C GLU A 47 -18.26 0.70 19.99
N ALA A 48 -18.25 -0.50 20.59
CA ALA A 48 -17.37 -1.59 20.18
C ALA A 48 -18.12 -2.92 20.16
N VAL A 49 -17.94 -3.69 19.08
CA VAL A 49 -18.65 -4.97 18.85
C VAL A 49 -17.63 -6.08 18.59
N CYS A 50 -17.70 -7.16 19.38
CA CYS A 50 -16.92 -8.36 19.13
C CYS A 50 -17.49 -9.10 17.91
N ILE A 51 -16.61 -9.40 16.94
CA ILE A 51 -16.98 -10.05 15.68
C ILE A 51 -16.48 -11.50 15.56
N GLY A 52 -15.91 -12.06 16.62
CA GLY A 52 -15.49 -13.45 16.65
C GLY A 52 -14.14 -13.70 17.31
N PRO A 53 -13.62 -14.94 17.21
CA PRO A 53 -12.38 -15.34 17.83
C PRO A 53 -11.15 -14.72 17.16
N ALA A 54 -9.96 -14.95 17.75
CA ALA A 54 -8.69 -14.34 17.30
C ALA A 54 -8.32 -14.54 15.82
N PRO A 55 -8.48 -15.71 15.18
CA PRO A 55 -8.15 -15.88 13.76
C PRO A 55 -8.95 -14.93 12.87
N SER A 56 -8.24 -14.20 11.99
CA SER A 56 -8.86 -13.21 11.09
C SER A 56 -9.93 -13.80 10.17
N SER A 57 -9.77 -15.06 9.75
CA SER A 57 -10.75 -15.78 8.93
C SER A 57 -12.11 -15.96 9.62
N GLN A 58 -12.16 -15.88 10.95
CA GLN A 58 -13.38 -16.04 11.76
C GLN A 58 -13.85 -14.72 12.37
N SER A 59 -13.17 -13.61 12.09
CA SER A 59 -13.45 -12.28 12.63
C SER A 59 -13.35 -11.20 11.54
N TYR A 60 -12.21 -10.56 11.35
CA TYR A 60 -12.02 -9.44 10.41
C TYR A 60 -12.25 -9.79 8.93
N LEU A 61 -12.19 -11.04 8.53
CA LEU A 61 -12.52 -11.54 7.19
C LEU A 61 -13.92 -12.14 7.08
N SER A 62 -14.70 -12.16 8.17
CA SER A 62 -16.08 -12.61 8.17
C SER A 62 -17.01 -11.48 7.73
N MET A 63 -17.38 -11.46 6.45
CA MET A 63 -18.31 -10.47 5.89
C MET A 63 -19.64 -10.46 6.65
N GLU A 64 -20.17 -11.64 7.01
CA GLU A 64 -21.43 -11.82 7.70
C GLU A 64 -21.41 -11.18 9.11
N ASN A 65 -20.33 -11.39 9.86
CA ASN A 65 -20.20 -10.84 11.21
C ASN A 65 -20.07 -9.31 11.17
N ILE A 66 -19.33 -8.77 10.19
CA ILE A 66 -19.17 -7.32 10.02
C ILE A 66 -20.48 -6.67 9.60
N ILE A 67 -21.21 -7.24 8.63
CA ILE A 67 -22.53 -6.72 8.22
C ILE A 67 -23.53 -6.81 9.40
N SER A 68 -23.54 -7.92 10.14
CA SER A 68 -24.40 -8.07 11.31
C SER A 68 -24.11 -6.99 12.38
N ALA A 69 -22.83 -6.76 12.67
CA ALA A 69 -22.40 -5.70 13.58
C ALA A 69 -22.84 -4.30 13.10
N THR A 70 -22.77 -4.05 11.78
CA THR A 70 -23.21 -2.78 11.17
C THR A 70 -24.71 -2.57 11.34
N VAL A 71 -25.50 -3.58 11.05
CA VAL A 71 -26.96 -3.53 11.17
C VAL A 71 -27.40 -3.34 12.65
N VAL A 72 -26.80 -4.10 13.57
CA VAL A 72 -27.17 -4.03 15.00
C VAL A 72 -26.78 -2.69 15.62
N SER A 73 -25.64 -2.12 15.24
CA SER A 73 -25.20 -0.80 15.73
C SER A 73 -25.91 0.37 15.04
N GLY A 74 -26.62 0.11 13.95
CA GLY A 74 -27.29 1.15 13.16
C GLY A 74 -26.31 2.09 12.44
N ALA A 75 -25.12 1.61 12.08
CA ALA A 75 -24.15 2.40 11.32
C ALA A 75 -24.59 2.57 9.86
N ASP A 76 -24.43 3.79 9.32
CA ASP A 76 -24.83 4.16 7.96
C ASP A 76 -23.80 3.68 6.90
N ALA A 77 -22.55 3.55 7.31
CA ALA A 77 -21.43 3.27 6.44
C ALA A 77 -20.38 2.37 7.09
N ILE A 78 -19.57 1.74 6.25
CA ILE A 78 -18.41 0.94 6.65
C ILE A 78 -17.14 1.57 6.06
N HIS A 79 -16.15 1.84 6.91
CA HIS A 79 -14.80 2.18 6.47
C HIS A 79 -13.89 0.94 6.59
N PRO A 80 -13.41 0.38 5.49
CA PRO A 80 -12.61 -0.85 5.53
C PRO A 80 -11.13 -0.64 5.89
N GLY A 81 -10.63 0.61 5.86
CA GLY A 81 -9.21 0.91 6.00
C GLY A 81 -8.36 0.29 4.87
N PHE A 82 -7.31 -0.42 5.24
CA PHE A 82 -6.47 -1.21 4.32
C PHE A 82 -6.32 -2.66 4.83
N GLY A 83 -5.98 -3.60 3.93
CA GLY A 83 -5.94 -5.03 4.25
C GLY A 83 -7.35 -5.61 4.48
N PHE A 84 -7.43 -6.80 5.05
CA PHE A 84 -8.67 -7.54 5.29
C PHE A 84 -9.66 -7.50 4.09
N LEU A 85 -10.82 -6.85 4.27
CA LEU A 85 -11.88 -6.79 3.25
C LEU A 85 -11.85 -5.52 2.39
N SER A 86 -10.84 -4.66 2.53
CA SER A 86 -10.81 -3.36 1.85
C SER A 86 -10.78 -3.45 0.31
N GLU A 87 -10.25 -4.53 -0.26
CA GLU A 87 -10.19 -4.80 -1.70
C GLU A 87 -11.04 -6.00 -2.11
N ASN A 88 -12.02 -6.36 -1.27
CA ASN A 88 -12.93 -7.46 -1.55
C ASN A 88 -14.20 -6.94 -2.24
N SER A 89 -14.32 -7.19 -3.55
CA SER A 89 -15.48 -6.75 -4.35
C SER A 89 -16.82 -7.34 -3.89
N LYS A 90 -16.81 -8.59 -3.39
CA LYS A 90 -18.01 -9.23 -2.88
C LYS A 90 -18.51 -8.58 -1.58
N PHE A 91 -17.57 -8.12 -0.75
CA PHE A 91 -17.91 -7.39 0.47
C PHE A 91 -18.51 -6.02 0.15
N ALA A 92 -17.91 -5.28 -0.79
CA ALA A 92 -18.44 -3.99 -1.25
C ALA A 92 -19.86 -4.17 -1.85
N GLU A 93 -20.06 -5.19 -2.69
CA GLU A 93 -21.38 -5.54 -3.24
C GLU A 93 -22.39 -5.89 -2.15
N LEU A 94 -22.00 -6.66 -1.15
CA LEU A 94 -22.86 -7.03 -0.02
C LEU A 94 -23.27 -5.80 0.79
N CYS A 95 -22.38 -4.84 1.01
CA CYS A 95 -22.72 -3.57 1.63
C CYS A 95 -23.81 -2.83 0.84
N GLU A 96 -23.64 -2.70 -0.48
CA GLU A 96 -24.63 -2.06 -1.37
C GLU A 96 -25.99 -2.76 -1.29
N GLN A 97 -26.02 -4.09 -1.35
CA GLN A 97 -27.24 -4.89 -1.24
C GLN A 97 -27.96 -4.72 0.11
N CYS A 98 -27.20 -4.46 1.17
CA CYS A 98 -27.75 -4.20 2.52
C CYS A 98 -28.10 -2.72 2.74
N GLY A 99 -27.91 -1.84 1.75
CA GLY A 99 -28.15 -0.40 1.88
C GLY A 99 -27.12 0.32 2.76
N ILE A 100 -25.93 -0.26 2.94
CA ILE A 100 -24.83 0.27 3.73
C ILE A 100 -23.83 0.94 2.78
N THR A 101 -23.42 2.17 3.07
CA THR A 101 -22.40 2.87 2.26
C THR A 101 -21.03 2.26 2.50
N PHE A 102 -20.41 1.67 1.48
CA PHE A 102 -19.01 1.26 1.51
C PHE A 102 -18.11 2.47 1.22
N ILE A 103 -17.22 2.83 2.16
CA ILE A 103 -16.29 3.97 1.98
C ILE A 103 -15.09 3.48 1.19
N GLY A 104 -15.19 3.57 -0.12
CA GLY A 104 -14.24 3.08 -1.10
C GLY A 104 -14.82 3.13 -2.51
N PRO A 105 -14.15 2.51 -3.50
CA PRO A 105 -14.65 2.45 -4.86
C PRO A 105 -15.81 1.45 -5.00
N PRO A 106 -16.61 1.55 -6.08
CA PRO A 106 -17.68 0.59 -6.39
C PRO A 106 -17.16 -0.84 -6.55
N ALA A 107 -17.99 -1.83 -6.20
CA ALA A 107 -17.63 -3.25 -6.22
C ALA A 107 -17.10 -3.74 -7.59
N ASN A 108 -17.71 -3.29 -8.70
CA ASN A 108 -17.29 -3.64 -10.05
C ASN A 108 -15.89 -3.07 -10.40
N VAL A 109 -15.54 -1.91 -9.85
CA VAL A 109 -14.21 -1.30 -10.05
C VAL A 109 -13.15 -2.08 -9.26
N ILE A 110 -13.46 -2.48 -8.03
CA ILE A 110 -12.58 -3.36 -7.23
C ILE A 110 -12.34 -4.68 -7.98
N ALA A 111 -13.39 -5.32 -8.47
CA ALA A 111 -13.29 -6.59 -9.20
C ALA A 111 -12.43 -6.45 -10.46
N LYS A 112 -12.67 -5.40 -11.25
CA LYS A 112 -11.94 -5.12 -12.49
C LYS A 112 -10.45 -4.89 -12.26
N LEU A 113 -10.11 -4.07 -11.28
CA LEU A 113 -8.72 -3.72 -10.97
C LEU A 113 -7.99 -4.82 -10.19
N GLY A 114 -8.71 -5.66 -9.45
CA GLY A 114 -8.16 -6.86 -8.81
C GLY A 114 -7.75 -7.96 -9.79
N ASN A 115 -8.30 -7.94 -11.01
CA ASN A 115 -7.84 -8.82 -12.09
C ASN A 115 -6.67 -8.17 -12.84
N LYS A 116 -5.45 -8.70 -12.64
CA LYS A 116 -4.21 -8.11 -13.20
C LYS A 116 -4.24 -7.95 -14.73
N GLN A 117 -4.81 -8.94 -15.45
CA GLN A 117 -4.90 -8.87 -16.91
C GLN A 117 -5.90 -7.81 -17.36
N GLU A 118 -7.05 -7.74 -16.71
CA GLU A 118 -8.09 -6.75 -17.03
C GLU A 118 -7.63 -5.33 -16.69
N ALA A 119 -6.96 -5.16 -15.55
CA ALA A 119 -6.32 -3.89 -15.17
C ALA A 119 -5.30 -3.46 -16.23
N ARG A 120 -4.35 -4.34 -16.61
CA ARG A 120 -3.36 -4.09 -17.66
C ARG A 120 -3.99 -3.67 -18.97
N ASN A 121 -4.98 -4.45 -19.47
CA ASN A 121 -5.67 -4.16 -20.72
C ASN A 121 -6.38 -2.79 -20.67
N THR A 122 -7.00 -2.46 -19.53
CA THR A 122 -7.64 -1.15 -19.32
C THR A 122 -6.61 -0.01 -19.40
N MET A 123 -5.44 -0.18 -18.78
CA MET A 123 -4.37 0.83 -18.80
C MET A 123 -3.77 0.98 -20.19
N GLU A 124 -3.48 -0.12 -20.88
CA GLU A 124 -2.96 -0.10 -22.25
C GLU A 124 -3.93 0.61 -23.22
N ALA A 125 -5.22 0.25 -23.16
CA ALA A 125 -6.27 0.89 -23.97
C ALA A 125 -6.39 2.40 -23.68
N ALA A 126 -6.14 2.81 -22.45
CA ALA A 126 -6.09 4.21 -22.05
C ALA A 126 -4.78 4.90 -22.48
N GLY A 127 -3.78 4.20 -22.99
CA GLY A 127 -2.45 4.71 -23.31
C GLY A 127 -1.66 5.13 -22.07
N VAL A 128 -1.84 4.43 -20.96
CA VAL A 128 -0.96 4.44 -19.80
C VAL A 128 0.17 3.44 -20.07
N PRO A 129 1.45 3.81 -19.87
CA PRO A 129 2.55 2.88 -20.10
C PRO A 129 2.40 1.63 -19.24
N VAL A 130 2.44 0.45 -19.85
CA VAL A 130 2.47 -0.85 -19.17
C VAL A 130 3.78 -1.56 -19.47
N ILE A 131 4.22 -2.47 -18.60
CA ILE A 131 5.46 -3.23 -18.80
C ILE A 131 5.39 -3.95 -20.15
N PRO A 132 6.32 -3.72 -21.09
CA PRO A 132 6.35 -4.44 -22.36
C PRO A 132 6.37 -5.95 -22.14
N GLY A 133 5.51 -6.70 -22.83
CA GLY A 133 5.42 -8.15 -22.63
C GLY A 133 4.49 -8.84 -23.61
N SER A 134 4.54 -10.18 -23.63
CA SER A 134 3.64 -10.99 -24.44
C SER A 134 2.19 -10.79 -23.99
N LYS A 135 1.29 -10.56 -24.95
CA LYS A 135 -0.16 -10.42 -24.69
C LYS A 135 -0.83 -11.78 -24.53
N GLU A 136 -0.30 -12.76 -25.23
CA GLU A 136 -0.76 -14.12 -25.27
C GLU A 136 0.21 -15.04 -24.53
N PRO A 137 -0.30 -16.14 -23.96
CA PRO A 137 0.56 -17.18 -23.39
C PRO A 137 1.50 -17.77 -24.44
N VAL A 138 2.72 -18.09 -24.06
CA VAL A 138 3.78 -18.62 -24.91
C VAL A 138 4.11 -20.04 -24.46
N CYS A 139 3.88 -21.02 -25.36
CA CYS A 139 4.20 -22.43 -25.09
C CYS A 139 5.47 -22.90 -25.81
N GLU A 140 5.89 -22.20 -26.87
CA GLU A 140 7.02 -22.60 -27.70
C GLU A 140 8.20 -21.63 -27.57
N VAL A 141 9.41 -22.18 -27.45
CA VAL A 141 10.66 -21.42 -27.36
C VAL A 141 10.82 -20.43 -28.52
N HIS A 142 10.52 -20.89 -29.77
CA HIS A 142 10.69 -20.03 -30.93
C HIS A 142 9.80 -18.80 -30.91
N THR A 143 8.53 -18.97 -30.52
CA THR A 143 7.59 -17.84 -30.33
C THR A 143 8.09 -16.92 -29.23
N GLY A 144 8.60 -17.48 -28.13
CA GLY A 144 9.18 -16.73 -27.03
C GLY A 144 10.39 -15.89 -27.44
N LEU A 145 11.27 -16.44 -28.26
CA LEU A 145 12.43 -15.69 -28.81
C LEU A 145 12.00 -14.48 -29.65
N LEU A 146 10.95 -14.60 -30.43
CA LEU A 146 10.44 -13.49 -31.23
C LEU A 146 9.94 -12.35 -30.33
N PHE A 147 9.16 -12.67 -29.29
CA PHE A 147 8.73 -11.68 -28.29
C PHE A 147 9.90 -11.06 -27.54
N ALA A 148 10.88 -11.85 -27.09
CA ALA A 148 12.05 -11.34 -26.39
C ALA A 148 12.88 -10.38 -27.24
N ARG A 149 13.02 -10.63 -28.55
CA ARG A 149 13.67 -9.72 -29.50
C ARG A 149 12.90 -8.43 -29.68
N GLU A 150 11.56 -8.49 -29.73
CA GLU A 150 10.70 -7.31 -29.87
C GLU A 150 10.71 -6.45 -28.61
N ILE A 151 10.66 -7.07 -27.44
CA ILE A 151 10.66 -6.41 -26.14
C ILE A 151 12.06 -5.79 -25.85
N GLY A 152 13.13 -6.49 -26.25
CA GLY A 152 14.52 -6.17 -25.88
C GLY A 152 14.94 -6.83 -24.58
N TYR A 153 16.21 -7.24 -24.51
CA TYR A 153 16.81 -7.85 -23.30
C TYR A 153 17.22 -6.77 -22.29
N PRO A 154 17.21 -7.08 -20.97
CA PRO A 154 16.85 -8.34 -20.36
C PRO A 154 15.34 -8.59 -20.33
N VAL A 155 14.93 -9.87 -20.39
CA VAL A 155 13.53 -10.29 -20.25
C VAL A 155 13.36 -11.27 -19.10
N ILE A 156 12.20 -11.25 -18.47
CA ILE A 156 11.79 -12.24 -17.50
C ILE A 156 10.74 -13.18 -18.11
N ILE A 157 10.96 -14.45 -17.95
CA ILE A 157 10.06 -15.53 -18.32
C ILE A 157 9.32 -15.96 -17.07
N LYS A 158 7.98 -15.96 -17.10
CA LYS A 158 7.12 -16.23 -15.94
C LYS A 158 6.10 -17.31 -16.27
N ALA A 159 5.91 -18.26 -15.36
CA ALA A 159 4.82 -19.21 -15.45
C ALA A 159 3.45 -18.52 -15.38
N ALA A 160 2.49 -18.96 -16.21
CA ALA A 160 1.12 -18.44 -16.22
C ALA A 160 0.40 -18.70 -14.87
N LEU A 161 0.58 -19.91 -14.31
CA LEU A 161 0.11 -20.32 -13.00
C LEU A 161 1.27 -20.32 -12.00
N GLY A 162 1.86 -19.17 -11.71
CA GLY A 162 3.06 -19.06 -10.88
C GLY A 162 2.87 -18.28 -9.60
N GLY A 163 3.62 -18.66 -8.55
CA GLY A 163 3.71 -17.95 -7.27
C GLY A 163 5.00 -18.31 -6.52
N GLY A 164 5.47 -17.41 -5.65
CA GLY A 164 6.63 -17.66 -4.81
C GLY A 164 7.97 -17.81 -5.55
N GLY A 165 8.11 -17.26 -6.76
CA GLY A 165 9.37 -17.28 -7.53
C GLY A 165 9.64 -18.57 -8.31
N LYS A 166 8.76 -19.59 -8.24
CA LYS A 166 8.89 -20.81 -9.04
C LYS A 166 8.40 -20.58 -10.47
N GLY A 167 9.10 -21.16 -11.45
CA GLY A 167 8.78 -20.97 -12.86
C GLY A 167 9.08 -19.56 -13.36
N MET A 168 10.03 -18.85 -12.75
CA MET A 168 10.52 -17.56 -13.21
C MET A 168 12.02 -17.60 -13.49
N ARG A 169 12.44 -17.07 -14.65
CA ARG A 169 13.85 -16.98 -15.06
C ARG A 169 14.07 -15.68 -15.82
N VAL A 170 15.18 -15.03 -15.54
CA VAL A 170 15.66 -13.88 -16.30
C VAL A 170 16.60 -14.38 -17.38
N ALA A 171 16.53 -13.79 -18.57
CA ALA A 171 17.46 -13.98 -19.66
C ALA A 171 18.03 -12.61 -20.08
N TYR A 172 19.34 -12.50 -20.05
CA TYR A 172 20.04 -11.25 -20.38
C TYR A 172 20.45 -11.18 -21.86
N SER A 173 20.39 -12.30 -22.56
CA SER A 173 20.71 -12.38 -23.97
C SER A 173 19.87 -13.46 -24.65
N GLU A 174 19.94 -13.47 -25.97
CA GLU A 174 19.28 -14.49 -26.80
C GLU A 174 19.85 -15.90 -26.58
N GLU A 175 21.15 -16.00 -26.32
CA GLU A 175 21.83 -17.24 -26.03
C GLU A 175 21.32 -17.88 -24.74
N GLU A 176 21.04 -17.08 -23.72
CA GLU A 176 20.53 -17.53 -22.44
C GLU A 176 19.03 -17.86 -22.48
N PHE A 177 18.26 -17.23 -23.38
CA PHE A 177 16.81 -17.30 -23.40
C PHE A 177 16.30 -18.72 -23.55
N THR A 178 16.84 -19.48 -24.49
CA THR A 178 16.37 -20.84 -24.76
C THR A 178 16.48 -21.77 -23.54
N GLN A 179 17.61 -21.71 -22.84
CA GLN A 179 17.84 -22.51 -21.64
C GLN A 179 16.95 -22.04 -20.49
N SER A 180 16.83 -20.73 -20.29
CA SER A 180 16.00 -20.11 -19.25
C SER A 180 14.53 -20.46 -19.45
N PHE A 181 14.03 -20.38 -20.69
CA PHE A 181 12.65 -20.72 -21.05
C PHE A 181 12.33 -22.19 -20.77
N GLN A 182 13.15 -23.12 -21.26
CA GLN A 182 12.94 -24.54 -21.04
C GLN A 182 13.03 -24.93 -19.56
N THR A 183 13.91 -24.27 -18.81
CA THR A 183 14.03 -24.50 -17.37
C THR A 183 12.78 -24.03 -16.63
N ALA A 184 12.31 -22.82 -16.94
CA ALA A 184 11.10 -22.26 -16.35
C ALA A 184 9.85 -23.10 -16.67
N GLN A 185 9.72 -23.58 -17.94
CA GLN A 185 8.62 -24.47 -18.35
C GLN A 185 8.62 -25.77 -17.54
N LYS A 186 9.77 -26.45 -17.42
CA LYS A 186 9.87 -27.69 -16.65
C LYS A 186 9.50 -27.48 -15.18
N GLU A 187 9.97 -26.40 -14.57
CA GLU A 187 9.64 -26.08 -13.20
C GLU A 187 8.14 -25.80 -13.04
N SER A 188 7.54 -25.06 -13.97
CA SER A 188 6.11 -24.75 -13.98
C SER A 188 5.28 -26.02 -14.13
N GLN A 189 5.60 -26.86 -15.10
CA GLN A 189 4.92 -28.13 -15.30
C GLN A 189 4.99 -29.04 -14.06
N MET A 190 6.15 -29.10 -13.40
CA MET A 190 6.32 -29.92 -12.18
C MET A 190 5.59 -29.35 -10.97
N ALA A 191 5.55 -28.03 -10.82
CA ALA A 191 4.98 -27.36 -9.65
C ALA A 191 3.47 -27.11 -9.76
N PHE A 192 2.98 -26.82 -10.97
CA PHE A 192 1.62 -26.32 -11.20
C PHE A 192 0.82 -27.16 -12.23
N GLY A 193 1.48 -28.09 -12.94
CA GLY A 193 0.83 -28.90 -13.99
C GLY A 193 0.56 -28.14 -15.30
N ASP A 194 1.17 -26.96 -15.47
CA ASP A 194 1.02 -26.09 -16.63
C ASP A 194 2.39 -25.56 -17.05
N ASP A 195 2.72 -25.64 -18.34
CA ASP A 195 3.98 -25.19 -18.93
C ASP A 195 3.85 -23.87 -19.70
N THR A 196 2.71 -23.22 -19.58
CA THR A 196 2.42 -21.94 -20.21
C THR A 196 3.23 -20.80 -19.60
N MET A 197 3.89 -20.01 -20.44
CA MET A 197 4.77 -18.93 -20.00
C MET A 197 4.29 -17.57 -20.51
N TYR A 198 4.69 -16.52 -19.82
CA TYR A 198 4.64 -15.12 -20.26
C TYR A 198 6.07 -14.56 -20.29
N ILE A 199 6.31 -13.63 -21.19
CA ILE A 199 7.60 -12.96 -21.33
C ILE A 199 7.37 -11.47 -21.15
N GLU A 200 8.14 -10.84 -20.27
CA GLU A 200 8.05 -9.41 -19.97
C GLU A 200 9.45 -8.79 -19.95
N HIS A 201 9.50 -7.48 -20.18
CA HIS A 201 10.71 -6.69 -19.93
C HIS A 201 11.12 -6.84 -18.46
N PHE A 202 12.39 -7.09 -18.22
CA PHE A 202 12.93 -7.21 -16.86
C PHE A 202 13.65 -5.91 -16.48
N MET A 203 13.13 -5.26 -15.46
CA MET A 203 13.75 -4.08 -14.87
C MET A 203 14.68 -4.52 -13.74
N GLU A 204 15.99 -4.25 -13.86
CA GLU A 204 16.99 -4.73 -12.90
C GLU A 204 16.97 -3.92 -11.60
N GLU A 205 16.84 -2.62 -11.69
CA GLU A 205 16.95 -1.70 -10.56
C GLU A 205 15.86 -0.62 -10.58
N PRO A 206 14.57 -1.02 -10.63
CA PRO A 206 13.51 -0.03 -10.69
C PRO A 206 13.33 0.69 -9.35
N ARG A 207 12.71 1.87 -9.41
CA ARG A 207 12.11 2.50 -8.24
C ARG A 207 10.62 2.19 -8.19
N HIS A 208 10.11 2.04 -7.00
CA HIS A 208 8.69 1.92 -6.75
C HIS A 208 8.13 3.31 -6.45
N ILE A 209 7.48 3.90 -7.43
CA ILE A 209 6.86 5.23 -7.34
C ILE A 209 5.35 5.08 -7.47
N GLU A 210 4.62 5.71 -6.57
CA GLU A 210 3.16 5.61 -6.57
C GLU A 210 2.51 6.98 -6.47
N PHE A 211 1.33 7.13 -7.09
CA PHE A 211 0.57 8.38 -7.08
C PHE A 211 -0.75 8.23 -6.34
N GLN A 212 -0.94 9.07 -5.34
CA GLN A 212 -2.21 9.15 -4.62
C GLN A 212 -3.29 9.76 -5.50
N ILE A 213 -4.40 9.06 -5.68
CA ILE A 213 -5.59 9.51 -6.40
C ILE A 213 -6.71 9.84 -5.40
N LEU A 214 -7.44 10.90 -5.72
CA LEU A 214 -8.78 11.15 -5.21
C LEU A 214 -9.73 11.37 -6.40
N ALA A 215 -10.87 10.69 -6.36
CA ALA A 215 -11.90 10.81 -7.39
C ALA A 215 -13.28 10.87 -6.76
N ASP A 216 -14.13 11.80 -7.21
CA ASP A 216 -15.52 11.87 -6.77
C ASP A 216 -16.48 11.18 -7.77
N SER A 217 -17.73 11.01 -7.37
CA SER A 217 -18.78 10.41 -8.22
C SER A 217 -19.26 11.34 -9.35
N TYR A 218 -18.72 12.55 -9.45
CA TYR A 218 -19.06 13.54 -10.49
C TYR A 218 -18.05 13.58 -11.64
N GLY A 219 -17.01 12.71 -11.60
CA GLY A 219 -15.99 12.61 -12.62
C GLY A 219 -14.77 13.51 -12.40
N ASN A 220 -14.69 14.20 -11.26
CA ASN A 220 -13.47 14.93 -10.91
C ASN A 220 -12.43 13.92 -10.38
N VAL A 221 -11.24 13.94 -10.97
CA VAL A 221 -10.13 13.07 -10.59
C VAL A 221 -8.87 13.91 -10.50
N VAL A 222 -8.19 13.84 -9.37
CA VAL A 222 -6.92 14.51 -9.12
C VAL A 222 -5.88 13.54 -8.57
N HIS A 223 -4.59 13.87 -8.76
CA HIS A 223 -3.50 13.24 -8.03
C HIS A 223 -2.93 14.20 -6.99
N LEU A 224 -2.49 13.68 -5.85
CA LEU A 224 -1.91 14.43 -4.74
C LEU A 224 -0.38 14.33 -4.69
N GLY A 225 0.26 14.13 -5.83
CA GLY A 225 1.69 13.88 -5.90
C GLY A 225 2.03 12.40 -5.67
N GLU A 226 3.34 12.15 -5.68
CA GLU A 226 3.90 10.83 -5.55
C GLU A 226 4.45 10.54 -4.16
N ARG A 227 4.61 9.25 -3.90
CA ARG A 227 5.43 8.66 -2.84
C ARG A 227 6.50 7.77 -3.45
N ASP A 228 7.69 7.77 -2.87
CA ASP A 228 8.75 6.81 -3.16
C ASP A 228 8.70 5.70 -2.12
N CYS A 229 8.43 4.50 -2.55
CA CYS A 229 8.26 3.31 -1.72
C CYS A 229 9.32 2.24 -2.04
N SER A 230 10.48 2.65 -2.55
CA SER A 230 11.54 1.74 -2.99
C SER A 230 12.25 1.05 -1.83
N ILE A 231 12.24 1.61 -0.61
CA ILE A 231 12.87 0.97 0.55
C ILE A 231 11.94 -0.12 1.09
N GLN A 232 12.20 -1.34 0.66
CA GLN A 232 11.35 -2.49 0.99
C GLN A 232 12.19 -3.76 1.20
N ARG A 233 11.69 -4.64 2.06
CA ARG A 233 12.26 -5.96 2.33
C ARG A 233 11.21 -7.02 1.98
N ASN A 234 11.57 -8.00 1.13
CA ASN A 234 10.62 -9.03 0.68
C ASN A 234 9.29 -8.44 0.18
N HIS A 235 9.35 -7.35 -0.59
CA HIS A 235 8.19 -6.58 -1.10
C HIS A 235 7.32 -5.92 -0.01
N GLN A 236 7.80 -5.82 1.22
CA GLN A 236 7.17 -5.06 2.30
C GLN A 236 7.90 -3.72 2.46
N LYS A 237 7.17 -2.63 2.25
CA LYS A 237 7.66 -1.26 2.41
C LYS A 237 8.09 -1.02 3.86
N MET A 238 9.20 -0.35 4.07
CA MET A 238 9.75 -0.05 5.41
C MET A 238 9.93 1.45 5.66
N ILE A 239 10.37 2.17 4.62
CA ILE A 239 10.52 3.63 4.63
C ILE A 239 9.87 4.16 3.36
N GLU A 240 9.00 5.14 3.51
CA GLU A 240 8.34 5.84 2.42
C GLU A 240 8.61 7.34 2.53
N GLU A 241 8.74 8.00 1.40
CA GLU A 241 8.95 9.45 1.38
C GLU A 241 8.11 10.16 0.31
N ALA A 242 7.76 11.40 0.55
CA ALA A 242 7.09 12.29 -0.39
C ALA A 242 7.68 13.71 -0.29
N PRO A 243 7.96 14.33 -1.44
CA PRO A 243 8.02 13.77 -2.80
C PRO A 243 9.25 12.89 -3.02
N SER A 244 9.29 12.11 -4.11
CA SER A 244 10.47 11.32 -4.49
C SER A 244 11.64 12.20 -4.91
N ALA A 245 12.84 11.86 -4.43
CA ALA A 245 14.09 12.50 -4.85
C ALA A 245 14.45 12.19 -6.33
N ALA A 246 13.89 11.10 -6.89
CA ALA A 246 14.19 10.69 -8.26
C ALA A 246 13.42 11.46 -9.33
N LEU A 247 12.32 12.14 -8.99
CA LEU A 247 11.44 12.76 -9.98
C LEU A 247 11.77 14.22 -10.23
N SER A 248 12.13 14.54 -11.47
CA SER A 248 12.11 15.92 -11.94
C SER A 248 10.66 16.45 -12.00
N ALA A 249 10.46 17.76 -11.95
CA ALA A 249 9.14 18.37 -12.08
C ALA A 249 8.42 17.96 -13.38
N LYS A 250 9.16 17.77 -14.47
CA LYS A 250 8.62 17.30 -15.77
C LYS A 250 8.14 15.87 -15.70
N LEU A 251 8.95 14.98 -15.08
CA LEU A 251 8.59 13.55 -14.94
C LEU A 251 7.41 13.38 -13.98
N ARG A 252 7.42 14.08 -12.84
CA ARG A 252 6.30 14.12 -11.90
C ARG A 252 4.98 14.48 -12.58
N LYS A 253 4.99 15.53 -13.40
CA LYS A 253 3.83 15.94 -14.17
C LYS A 253 3.36 14.84 -15.12
N LYS A 254 4.27 14.24 -15.89
CA LYS A 254 3.97 13.18 -16.85
C LYS A 254 3.38 11.94 -16.18
N MET A 255 3.96 11.51 -15.06
CA MET A 255 3.47 10.36 -14.30
C MET A 255 2.13 10.66 -13.62
N GLY A 256 1.96 11.85 -13.05
CA GLY A 256 0.69 12.29 -12.45
C GLY A 256 -0.45 12.34 -13.46
N GLU A 257 -0.21 12.86 -14.66
CA GLU A 257 -1.18 12.84 -15.77
C GLU A 257 -1.55 11.39 -16.18
N ALA A 258 -0.56 10.49 -16.22
CA ALA A 258 -0.80 9.07 -16.48
C ALA A 258 -1.63 8.42 -15.36
N ALA A 259 -1.37 8.75 -14.09
CA ALA A 259 -2.13 8.25 -12.95
C ALA A 259 -3.61 8.71 -12.98
N VAL A 260 -3.85 9.99 -13.27
CA VAL A 260 -5.22 10.52 -13.45
C VAL A 260 -5.93 9.84 -14.61
N LYS A 261 -5.22 9.62 -15.73
CA LYS A 261 -5.74 8.93 -16.90
C LYS A 261 -6.12 7.48 -16.60
N ALA A 262 -5.28 6.78 -15.84
CA ALA A 262 -5.54 5.42 -15.37
C ALA A 262 -6.81 5.35 -14.50
N ALA A 263 -6.93 6.22 -13.51
CA ALA A 263 -8.09 6.27 -12.62
C ALA A 263 -9.39 6.58 -13.38
N LYS A 264 -9.37 7.53 -14.34
CA LYS A 264 -10.51 7.83 -15.20
C LYS A 264 -10.93 6.66 -16.08
N ALA A 265 -9.96 5.94 -16.68
CA ALA A 265 -10.24 4.76 -17.52
C ALA A 265 -10.82 3.59 -16.72
N ALA A 266 -10.46 3.48 -15.46
CA ALA A 266 -11.03 2.50 -14.55
C ALA A 266 -12.43 2.87 -14.04
N GLY A 267 -12.88 4.13 -14.21
CA GLY A 267 -14.10 4.65 -13.58
C GLY A 267 -13.98 4.74 -12.07
N TYR A 268 -12.79 5.09 -11.58
CA TYR A 268 -12.45 5.07 -10.16
C TYR A 268 -13.19 6.16 -9.37
N VAL A 269 -13.60 5.82 -8.15
CA VAL A 269 -14.18 6.74 -7.18
C VAL A 269 -13.55 6.48 -5.81
N ASN A 270 -13.40 7.51 -5.00
CA ASN A 270 -12.79 7.53 -3.68
C ASN A 270 -11.25 7.61 -3.73
N ALA A 271 -10.56 7.32 -2.62
CA ALA A 271 -9.11 7.31 -2.56
C ALA A 271 -8.54 6.00 -3.12
N GLY A 272 -7.50 6.10 -3.92
CA GLY A 272 -6.76 4.97 -4.45
C GLY A 272 -5.34 5.36 -4.83
N THR A 273 -4.53 4.39 -5.17
CA THR A 273 -3.12 4.62 -5.51
C THR A 273 -2.75 3.89 -6.78
N ILE A 274 -2.13 4.60 -7.72
CA ILE A 274 -1.54 4.02 -8.93
C ILE A 274 -0.06 3.79 -8.67
N GLU A 275 0.36 2.55 -8.71
CA GLU A 275 1.76 2.15 -8.55
C GLU A 275 2.45 1.99 -9.88
N PHE A 276 3.66 2.56 -9.98
CA PHE A 276 4.53 2.49 -11.14
C PHE A 276 5.91 1.96 -10.76
N LEU A 277 6.52 1.24 -11.69
CA LEU A 277 7.95 0.99 -11.67
C LEU A 277 8.62 2.04 -12.56
N LEU A 278 9.55 2.78 -11.98
CA LEU A 278 10.38 3.77 -12.68
C LEU A 278 11.76 3.15 -12.95
N GLU A 279 12.12 3.12 -14.23
CA GLU A 279 13.42 2.63 -14.70
C GLU A 279 14.36 3.81 -14.98
N ASN A 280 15.64 3.54 -15.09
CA ASN A 280 16.62 4.50 -15.57
C ASN A 280 16.17 5.12 -16.90
N ASN A 281 16.49 6.41 -17.13
CA ASN A 281 16.10 7.17 -18.33
C ASN A 281 14.62 7.62 -18.39
N ASP A 282 13.98 7.82 -17.25
CA ASP A 282 12.61 8.36 -17.15
C ASP A 282 11.51 7.46 -17.77
N ALA A 283 11.81 6.18 -18.05
CA ALA A 283 10.80 5.21 -18.44
C ALA A 283 10.05 4.72 -17.19
N PHE A 284 8.73 4.72 -17.26
CA PHE A 284 7.89 4.23 -16.16
C PHE A 284 6.74 3.40 -16.68
N TYR A 285 6.35 2.42 -15.88
CA TYR A 285 5.34 1.44 -16.27
C TYR A 285 4.36 1.20 -15.13
N PHE A 286 3.07 1.14 -15.48
CA PHE A 286 2.03 0.75 -14.54
C PHE A 286 2.29 -0.65 -13.99
N MET A 287 2.23 -0.78 -12.69
CA MET A 287 2.35 -2.05 -11.97
C MET A 287 0.96 -2.54 -11.52
N GLU A 288 0.30 -1.76 -10.70
CA GLU A 288 -1.05 -2.07 -10.20
C GLU A 288 -1.77 -0.81 -9.68
N MET A 289 -3.06 -0.96 -9.38
CA MET A 289 -3.83 0.05 -8.66
C MET A 289 -4.38 -0.54 -7.37
N ASN A 290 -4.02 0.06 -6.25
CA ASN A 290 -4.61 -0.27 -4.96
C ASN A 290 -5.92 0.49 -4.79
N THR A 291 -7.02 -0.27 -4.61
CA THR A 291 -8.39 0.26 -4.58
C THR A 291 -8.82 0.63 -3.15
N ARG A 292 -7.92 1.21 -2.37
CA ARG A 292 -8.06 1.55 -0.96
C ARG A 292 -7.10 2.66 -0.55
N ILE A 293 -7.22 3.11 0.67
CA ILE A 293 -6.16 3.91 1.30
C ILE A 293 -4.90 3.06 1.53
N GLN A 294 -3.73 3.65 1.40
CA GLN A 294 -2.44 3.00 1.66
C GLN A 294 -1.98 3.26 3.11
N VAL A 295 -1.08 2.40 3.62
CA VAL A 295 -0.44 2.58 4.94
C VAL A 295 0.26 3.92 4.99
N GLU A 296 1.01 4.26 3.96
CA GLU A 296 1.88 5.43 3.77
C GLU A 296 1.16 6.73 3.36
N HIS A 297 -0.18 6.75 3.44
CA HIS A 297 -0.95 7.98 3.15
C HIS A 297 -0.52 9.21 3.96
N PRO A 298 0.00 9.08 5.19
CA PRO A 298 0.37 10.23 6.01
C PRO A 298 1.45 11.12 5.38
N VAL A 299 2.40 10.58 4.59
CA VAL A 299 3.42 11.44 3.96
C VAL A 299 2.80 12.36 2.91
N THR A 300 1.79 11.88 2.17
CA THR A 300 1.02 12.72 1.24
C THR A 300 0.22 13.78 1.98
N GLU A 301 -0.44 13.43 3.08
CA GLU A 301 -1.18 14.38 3.91
C GLU A 301 -0.30 15.52 4.42
N TRP A 302 0.92 15.20 4.85
CA TRP A 302 1.88 16.19 5.34
C TRP A 302 2.34 17.18 4.27
N VAL A 303 2.63 16.70 3.06
CA VAL A 303 3.15 17.58 2.00
C VAL A 303 2.05 18.34 1.26
N THR A 304 0.79 17.89 1.31
CA THR A 304 -0.34 18.54 0.62
C THR A 304 -1.28 19.29 1.56
N GLY A 305 -1.29 18.97 2.85
CA GLY A 305 -2.25 19.48 3.80
C GLY A 305 -3.67 18.92 3.68
N ILE A 306 -3.88 17.89 2.84
CA ILE A 306 -5.18 17.26 2.60
C ILE A 306 -5.33 16.03 3.48
N ASP A 307 -6.39 15.95 4.30
CA ASP A 307 -6.72 14.77 5.12
C ASP A 307 -7.46 13.73 4.28
N LEU A 308 -6.76 12.68 3.88
CA LEU A 308 -7.27 11.65 2.97
C LEU A 308 -8.43 10.85 3.56
N ILE A 309 -8.43 10.57 4.85
CA ILE A 309 -9.54 9.84 5.50
C ILE A 309 -10.81 10.69 5.51
N LYS A 310 -10.69 11.97 5.79
CA LYS A 310 -11.84 12.88 5.72
C LYS A 310 -12.37 13.02 4.30
N GLU A 311 -11.50 13.10 3.30
CA GLU A 311 -11.92 13.15 1.90
C GLU A 311 -12.60 11.84 1.47
N GLN A 312 -12.13 10.66 1.90
CA GLN A 312 -12.81 9.41 1.65
C GLN A 312 -14.26 9.42 2.16
N ILE A 313 -14.44 9.91 3.39
CA ILE A 313 -15.77 10.01 4.02
C ILE A 313 -16.66 11.01 3.28
N ARG A 314 -16.13 12.20 2.92
CA ARG A 314 -16.87 13.22 2.15
C ARG A 314 -17.33 12.72 0.79
N ILE A 315 -16.44 12.06 0.06
CA ILE A 315 -16.76 11.48 -1.25
C ILE A 315 -17.84 10.40 -1.10
N ALA A 316 -17.73 9.53 -0.11
CA ALA A 316 -18.72 8.49 0.15
C ALA A 316 -20.08 9.05 0.59
N ASP A 317 -20.09 10.22 1.24
CA ASP A 317 -21.30 10.98 1.57
C ASP A 317 -21.89 11.75 0.35
N GLY A 318 -21.35 11.55 -0.85
CA GLY A 318 -21.82 12.13 -2.10
C GLY A 318 -21.36 13.58 -2.34
N GLN A 319 -20.33 14.05 -1.63
CA GLN A 319 -19.78 15.39 -1.83
C GLN A 319 -18.80 15.41 -3.01
N LYS A 320 -18.75 16.56 -3.71
CA LYS A 320 -17.72 16.83 -4.72
C LYS A 320 -16.39 17.17 -4.05
N LEU A 321 -15.29 16.87 -4.73
CA LEU A 321 -13.99 17.42 -4.35
C LEU A 321 -14.06 18.95 -4.26
N SER A 322 -13.58 19.51 -3.15
CA SER A 322 -13.59 20.95 -2.90
C SER A 322 -12.41 21.68 -3.53
N PHE A 323 -11.52 20.98 -4.21
CA PHE A 323 -10.31 21.49 -4.85
C PHE A 323 -10.10 20.80 -6.22
N THR A 324 -9.31 21.45 -7.06
CA THR A 324 -8.91 20.99 -8.39
C THR A 324 -7.42 20.61 -8.39
N GLN A 325 -6.94 20.04 -9.49
CA GLN A 325 -5.51 19.71 -9.63
C GLN A 325 -4.59 20.94 -9.47
N GLN A 326 -5.08 22.14 -9.80
CA GLN A 326 -4.29 23.37 -9.72
C GLN A 326 -4.15 23.91 -8.29
N ASP A 327 -5.03 23.49 -7.38
CA ASP A 327 -5.01 23.89 -5.98
C ASP A 327 -4.09 23.02 -5.13
N ILE A 328 -3.52 21.94 -5.72
CA ILE A 328 -2.67 20.99 -5.00
C ILE A 328 -1.22 21.43 -5.11
N GLU A 329 -0.67 21.82 -3.97
CA GLU A 329 0.73 22.19 -3.81
C GLU A 329 1.46 21.16 -2.96
N ILE A 330 2.67 20.77 -3.38
CA ILE A 330 3.56 19.93 -2.57
C ILE A 330 4.52 20.85 -1.82
N ASN A 331 4.45 20.83 -0.50
CA ASN A 331 5.23 21.70 0.38
C ASN A 331 6.10 20.89 1.34
N GLY A 332 7.40 21.11 1.27
CA GLY A 332 8.37 20.41 2.11
C GLY A 332 8.61 18.97 1.69
N HIS A 333 9.03 18.15 2.66
CA HIS A 333 9.35 16.75 2.50
C HIS A 333 8.90 15.96 3.73
N ALA A 334 8.25 14.83 3.52
CA ALA A 334 7.81 13.94 4.58
C ALA A 334 8.44 12.56 4.41
N ILE A 335 8.78 11.93 5.53
CA ILE A 335 9.30 10.55 5.59
C ILE A 335 8.45 9.80 6.60
N GLU A 336 8.06 8.58 6.26
CA GLU A 336 7.41 7.62 7.15
C GLU A 336 8.34 6.42 7.37
N CYS A 337 8.44 5.96 8.62
CA CYS A 337 9.09 4.71 8.99
C CYS A 337 8.07 3.79 9.64
N ARG A 338 7.97 2.55 9.15
CA ARG A 338 7.10 1.52 9.75
C ARG A 338 7.81 0.83 10.90
N ILE A 339 7.32 1.04 12.10
CA ILE A 339 7.83 0.36 13.30
C ILE A 339 7.10 -0.97 13.44
N ASN A 340 7.85 -2.06 13.29
CA ASN A 340 7.36 -3.42 13.38
C ASN A 340 7.87 -4.11 14.64
N ALA A 341 7.02 -4.92 15.28
CA ALA A 341 7.38 -5.84 16.36
C ALA A 341 8.12 -7.05 15.78
N GLU A 342 9.36 -6.85 15.35
CA GLU A 342 10.23 -7.83 14.69
C GLU A 342 11.67 -7.68 15.16
N ASN A 343 12.42 -8.79 15.16
CA ASN A 343 13.84 -8.78 15.50
C ASN A 343 14.72 -8.88 14.24
N PRO A 344 15.35 -7.78 13.79
CA PRO A 344 16.20 -7.79 12.60
C PRO A 344 17.40 -8.75 12.70
N GLU A 345 18.03 -8.88 13.87
CA GLU A 345 19.18 -9.78 14.10
C GLU A 345 18.79 -11.26 13.97
N LYS A 346 17.50 -11.59 14.18
CA LYS A 346 16.94 -12.94 14.05
C LYS A 346 16.16 -13.12 12.74
N GLY A 347 16.57 -12.41 11.67
CA GLY A 347 15.94 -12.51 10.35
C GLY A 347 14.54 -11.91 10.31
N PHE A 348 14.25 -10.87 11.08
CA PHE A 348 12.94 -10.21 11.17
C PHE A 348 11.83 -11.13 11.69
N ARG A 349 12.18 -12.02 12.61
CA ARG A 349 11.20 -12.86 13.28
C ARG A 349 10.23 -11.98 14.07
N PRO A 350 8.90 -12.20 13.95
CA PRO A 350 7.91 -11.50 14.78
C PRO A 350 8.16 -11.65 16.27
N SER A 351 7.96 -10.56 17.02
CA SER A 351 8.15 -10.49 18.47
C SER A 351 6.85 -10.10 19.17
N PRO A 352 5.87 -11.00 19.27
CA PRO A 352 4.66 -10.76 20.05
C PRO A 352 5.00 -10.69 21.54
N GLY A 353 4.26 -9.90 22.31
CA GLY A 353 4.50 -9.74 23.74
C GLY A 353 3.69 -8.60 24.34
N ILE A 354 4.03 -8.22 25.55
CA ILE A 354 3.41 -7.10 26.27
C ILE A 354 4.39 -5.93 26.28
N ILE A 355 3.96 -4.76 25.86
CA ILE A 355 4.74 -3.53 25.95
C ILE A 355 4.77 -3.09 27.41
N THR A 356 5.94 -3.14 28.01
CA THR A 356 6.13 -2.81 29.43
C THR A 356 6.41 -1.33 29.64
N ASP A 357 7.19 -0.72 28.76
CA ASP A 357 7.42 0.73 28.75
C ASP A 357 7.31 1.28 27.35
N LEU A 358 6.79 2.51 27.23
CA LEU A 358 6.51 3.17 25.97
C LEU A 358 6.79 4.67 26.06
N HIS A 359 7.71 5.14 25.22
CA HIS A 359 7.83 6.55 24.90
C HIS A 359 7.82 6.75 23.38
N LEU A 360 6.93 7.63 22.89
CA LEU A 360 6.82 8.00 21.48
C LEU A 360 7.27 9.44 21.30
N PRO A 361 8.07 9.75 20.27
CA PRO A 361 8.59 11.08 20.01
C PRO A 361 7.49 12.08 19.70
N GLY A 362 7.77 13.34 19.97
CA GLY A 362 6.85 14.45 19.71
C GLY A 362 7.58 15.71 19.23
N GLY A 363 6.81 16.75 19.00
CA GLY A 363 7.35 18.05 18.58
C GLY A 363 6.87 18.50 17.20
N LYS A 364 7.41 19.64 16.76
CA LYS A 364 6.98 20.24 15.50
C LYS A 364 7.35 19.41 14.28
N GLY A 365 6.35 18.97 13.53
CA GLY A 365 6.53 18.18 12.32
C GLY A 365 6.85 16.70 12.61
N ILE A 366 6.44 16.19 13.77
CA ILE A 366 6.46 14.77 14.12
C ILE A 366 5.02 14.31 14.34
N ARG A 367 4.66 13.18 13.74
CA ARG A 367 3.37 12.49 13.90
C ARG A 367 3.63 11.02 14.13
N VAL A 368 2.88 10.43 15.04
CA VAL A 368 2.88 8.99 15.27
C VAL A 368 1.47 8.46 15.11
N ASP A 369 1.27 7.59 14.12
CA ASP A 369 0.03 6.83 13.95
C ASP A 369 0.23 5.44 14.57
N SER A 370 -0.48 5.17 15.65
CA SER A 370 -0.29 3.97 16.45
C SER A 370 -1.53 3.60 17.23
N ALA A 371 -1.60 2.34 17.64
CA ALA A 371 -2.62 1.82 18.55
C ALA A 371 -1.99 1.21 19.83
N ILE A 372 -0.68 1.38 20.05
CA ILE A 372 0.00 0.84 21.24
C ILE A 372 -0.08 1.80 22.43
N TYR A 373 0.00 1.21 23.61
CA TYR A 373 0.12 1.91 24.90
C TYR A 373 0.83 0.99 25.92
N SER A 374 1.36 1.54 26.99
CA SER A 374 2.01 0.74 28.03
C SER A 374 1.01 -0.25 28.64
N GLY A 375 1.40 -1.54 28.68
CA GLY A 375 0.58 -2.67 29.11
C GLY A 375 -0.25 -3.31 28.00
N CYS A 376 -0.25 -2.81 26.76
CA CYS A 376 -0.96 -3.48 25.67
C CYS A 376 -0.20 -4.74 25.19
N SER A 377 -0.96 -5.71 24.69
CA SER A 377 -0.43 -6.94 24.11
C SER A 377 -0.34 -6.85 22.60
N ILE A 378 0.81 -7.22 22.05
CA ILE A 378 1.01 -7.42 20.61
C ILE A 378 0.71 -8.87 20.29
N SER A 379 -0.38 -9.07 19.56
CA SER A 379 -0.89 -10.39 19.23
C SER A 379 -0.08 -11.06 18.11
N PRO A 380 0.16 -12.39 18.19
CA PRO A 380 0.79 -13.14 17.09
C PRO A 380 -0.16 -13.44 15.92
N TYR A 381 -1.44 -13.07 16.00
CA TYR A 381 -2.44 -13.40 14.99
C TYR A 381 -2.48 -12.41 13.82
N TYR A 382 -1.87 -11.24 13.95
CA TYR A 382 -1.99 -10.14 12.99
C TYR A 382 -0.62 -9.62 12.58
N ASP A 383 -0.61 -8.66 11.66
CA ASP A 383 0.61 -8.01 11.18
C ASP A 383 1.43 -7.43 12.34
N SER A 384 2.76 -7.45 12.18
CA SER A 384 3.73 -6.99 13.17
C SER A 384 3.85 -5.47 13.30
N MET A 385 3.27 -4.69 12.40
CA MET A 385 3.36 -3.23 12.44
C MET A 385 2.62 -2.67 13.65
N VAL A 386 3.34 -1.98 14.53
CA VAL A 386 2.81 -1.42 15.79
C VAL A 386 2.67 0.10 15.75
N ALA A 387 3.45 0.77 14.91
CA ALA A 387 3.36 2.21 14.73
C ALA A 387 3.92 2.64 13.37
N LYS A 388 3.49 3.82 12.92
CA LYS A 388 4.13 4.60 11.87
C LYS A 388 4.66 5.87 12.49
N LEU A 389 5.96 6.11 12.32
CA LEU A 389 6.58 7.37 12.69
C LEU A 389 6.73 8.21 11.44
N ILE A 390 6.11 9.38 11.41
CA ILE A 390 6.09 10.27 10.26
C ILE A 390 6.71 11.61 10.67
N VAL A 391 7.61 12.12 9.85
CA VAL A 391 8.18 13.46 10.03
C VAL A 391 7.95 14.32 8.80
N TRP A 392 7.91 15.63 9.02
CA TRP A 392 7.89 16.63 7.97
C TRP A 392 8.92 17.72 8.23
N ALA A 393 9.62 18.16 7.18
CA ALA A 393 10.52 19.28 7.19
C ALA A 393 10.46 20.06 5.88
N LYS A 394 11.23 21.18 5.77
CA LYS A 394 11.23 22.03 4.59
C LYS A 394 11.88 21.37 3.36
N ASN A 395 12.80 20.46 3.60
CA ASN A 395 13.54 19.73 2.58
C ASN A 395 13.89 18.33 3.08
N ARG A 396 14.41 17.49 2.18
CA ARG A 396 14.72 16.09 2.44
C ARG A 396 15.78 15.91 3.53
N ASP A 397 16.85 16.69 3.48
CA ASP A 397 17.97 16.56 4.43
C ASP A 397 17.51 16.87 5.87
N GLU A 398 16.72 17.92 6.04
CA GLU A 398 16.10 18.24 7.34
C GLU A 398 15.10 17.15 7.79
N ALA A 399 14.37 16.53 6.86
CA ALA A 399 13.46 15.45 7.17
C ALA A 399 14.21 14.20 7.63
N ILE A 400 15.32 13.83 6.98
CA ILE A 400 16.19 12.71 7.38
C ILE A 400 16.72 12.96 8.79
N GLN A 401 17.30 14.13 9.05
CA GLN A 401 17.83 14.47 10.38
C GLN A 401 16.76 14.42 11.47
N LYS A 402 15.56 14.91 11.13
CA LYS A 402 14.41 14.86 12.06
C LYS A 402 13.96 13.43 12.32
N MET A 403 13.92 12.57 11.30
CA MET A 403 13.55 11.17 11.48
C MET A 403 14.60 10.42 12.33
N GLN A 404 15.87 10.66 12.11
CA GLN A 404 16.96 10.11 12.94
C GLN A 404 16.80 10.53 14.41
N SER A 405 16.53 11.82 14.66
CA SER A 405 16.27 12.32 16.02
C SER A 405 15.05 11.67 16.64
N ALA A 406 13.96 11.57 15.88
CA ALA A 406 12.70 10.99 16.36
C ALA A 406 12.82 9.49 16.66
N LEU A 407 13.51 8.71 15.80
CA LEU A 407 13.78 7.29 16.06
C LEU A 407 14.64 7.09 17.31
N GLY A 408 15.61 8.00 17.54
CA GLY A 408 16.45 7.97 18.75
C GLY A 408 15.70 8.26 20.04
N GLU A 409 14.49 8.82 19.98
CA GLU A 409 13.62 9.05 21.13
C GLU A 409 12.63 7.89 21.39
N VAL A 410 12.44 6.95 20.42
CA VAL A 410 11.48 5.84 20.57
C VAL A 410 11.95 4.87 21.64
N ILE A 411 11.12 4.64 22.64
CA ILE A 411 11.32 3.55 23.63
C ILE A 411 10.11 2.63 23.54
N ILE A 412 10.35 1.37 23.22
CA ILE A 412 9.34 0.30 23.22
C ILE A 412 10.00 -0.92 23.87
N GLU A 413 9.68 -1.17 25.13
CA GLU A 413 10.22 -2.30 25.87
C GLU A 413 9.21 -3.43 26.02
N GLY A 414 9.70 -4.66 26.21
CA GLY A 414 8.90 -5.87 26.35
C GLY A 414 8.73 -6.66 25.06
N ILE A 415 9.09 -6.05 23.90
CA ILE A 415 9.13 -6.69 22.58
C ILE A 415 10.37 -6.23 21.82
N ASP A 416 10.82 -7.03 20.85
CA ASP A 416 11.83 -6.57 19.89
C ASP A 416 11.15 -5.71 18.81
N THR A 417 11.86 -4.68 18.31
CA THR A 417 11.39 -3.84 17.21
C THR A 417 12.49 -3.62 16.18
N ASN A 418 12.11 -3.13 15.00
CA ASN A 418 13.05 -2.78 13.92
C ASN A 418 13.56 -1.32 14.01
N VAL A 419 13.38 -0.61 15.12
CA VAL A 419 13.72 0.82 15.25
C VAL A 419 15.20 1.10 14.96
N ASP A 420 16.11 0.34 15.54
CA ASP A 420 17.55 0.52 15.34
C ASP A 420 17.95 0.25 13.89
N TYR A 421 17.34 -0.75 13.26
CA TYR A 421 17.56 -1.05 11.84
C TYR A 421 17.09 0.09 10.92
N LEU A 422 15.93 0.69 11.21
CA LEU A 422 15.46 1.88 10.48
C LEU A 422 16.41 3.06 10.63
N TYR A 423 16.97 3.26 11.85
CA TYR A 423 17.96 4.29 12.09
C TYR A 423 19.25 4.04 11.27
N GLU A 424 19.72 2.81 11.16
CA GLU A 424 20.86 2.44 10.33
C GLU A 424 20.60 2.70 8.84
N LEU A 425 19.42 2.34 8.33
CA LEU A 425 19.02 2.63 6.94
C LEU A 425 19.09 4.12 6.61
N LEU A 426 18.59 4.98 7.50
CA LEU A 426 18.62 6.44 7.34
C LEU A 426 20.01 7.04 7.41
N ASN A 427 20.96 6.37 8.07
CA ASN A 427 22.36 6.77 8.12
C ASN A 427 23.18 6.29 6.92
N ASN A 428 22.61 5.41 6.10
CA ASN A 428 23.31 4.89 4.93
C ASN A 428 23.52 5.98 3.87
N PRO A 429 24.77 6.18 3.38
CA PRO A 429 25.08 7.22 2.39
C PRO A 429 24.26 7.11 1.10
N VAL A 430 23.92 5.90 0.65
CA VAL A 430 23.09 5.67 -0.55
C VAL A 430 21.66 6.14 -0.31
N TYR A 431 21.08 5.88 0.87
CA TYR A 431 19.77 6.44 1.21
C TYR A 431 19.82 7.98 1.26
N GLN A 432 20.85 8.54 1.94
CA GLN A 432 21.00 9.99 2.07
C GLN A 432 21.18 10.69 0.74
N SER A 433 21.92 10.09 -0.21
CA SER A 433 22.07 10.67 -1.56
C SER A 433 20.78 10.68 -2.38
N GLY A 434 19.80 9.86 -2.02
CA GLY A 434 18.57 9.67 -2.78
C GLY A 434 18.75 8.75 -4.00
N GLU A 435 19.89 8.12 -4.18
CA GLU A 435 20.21 7.21 -5.29
C GLU A 435 20.04 5.74 -4.88
N PHE A 436 18.82 5.34 -4.56
CA PHE A 436 18.47 3.97 -4.17
C PHE A 436 17.37 3.41 -5.09
N ASN A 437 17.19 2.12 -5.06
CA ASN A 437 16.17 1.37 -5.82
C ASN A 437 15.54 0.27 -4.95
N VAL A 438 14.68 -0.56 -5.51
CA VAL A 438 13.97 -1.62 -4.76
C VAL A 438 14.91 -2.70 -4.19
N ASN A 439 16.14 -2.81 -4.69
CA ASN A 439 17.14 -3.77 -4.21
C ASN A 439 18.03 -3.21 -3.10
N PHE A 440 17.80 -1.96 -2.67
CA PHE A 440 18.65 -1.27 -1.70
C PHE A 440 18.94 -2.10 -0.44
N ILE A 441 17.92 -2.67 0.18
CA ILE A 441 18.09 -3.48 1.41
C ILE A 441 18.90 -4.75 1.12
N ASP A 442 18.73 -5.37 -0.03
CA ASP A 442 19.47 -6.59 -0.41
C ASP A 442 20.96 -6.32 -0.68
N THR A 443 21.29 -5.07 -1.03
CA THR A 443 22.69 -4.64 -1.24
C THR A 443 23.43 -4.28 0.04
N ILE A 444 22.70 -3.97 1.11
CA ILE A 444 23.27 -3.71 2.44
C ILE A 444 23.53 -5.07 3.11
N LYS A 445 24.71 -5.62 2.88
CA LYS A 445 25.12 -6.84 3.60
C LYS A 445 25.51 -6.46 5.03
N HIS A 446 24.89 -7.14 5.96
CA HIS A 446 25.25 -7.12 7.38
C HIS A 446 26.58 -7.85 7.65
#